data_fb24029b56069ec3dddf33f50579fb3b
#
_entry.id   fb24029b56069ec3dddf33f50579fb3b
#
_cell.length_a   1.000
_cell.length_b   1.000
_cell.length_c   1.000
_cell.angle_alpha   90.00
_cell.angle_beta   90.00
_cell.angle_gamma   90.00
#
_symmetry.space_group_name_H-M   'P 1'
#
loop_
_entity.id
_entity.type
_entity.pdbx_description
1 polymer ?
#
loop_
_entity_poly.entity_id
_entity_poly.type
_entity_poly.pdbx_seq_one_letter_code
_entity_poly.pdbx_strand_id
1 'polypeptide(L)'
;LRPHPIAVDNYFVDREHTPKDAEGNYDFESLQAIDIEKFNADMDALLRGEEVYLPIFDFKTGKRQYSSRPKKLEENDLLVIEGIHCLNPELTRNLCDENKFKIYISALTQLNIDEHNRIPSTDGRLIRRLVRDARTRGASATRTISMWPSVRRGEEKNIFPYQEEADVMFNSSLSYELAVLKQYVEPVSYTHLRAHETDQ
;
A
#
# COMPACT_ATOMS: atom_id res chain seq x y z
N LEU A 1 -11.53 2.24 -22.92
CA LEU A 1 -11.70 1.97 -21.49
C LEU A 1 -11.28 3.17 -20.68
N ARG A 2 -12.07 3.57 -19.69
CA ARG A 2 -11.73 4.66 -18.75
C ARG A 2 -11.38 4.03 -17.39
N PRO A 3 -10.13 4.18 -16.90
CA PRO A 3 -9.72 3.60 -15.62
C PRO A 3 -10.26 4.42 -14.44
N HIS A 4 -10.80 3.72 -13.44
CA HIS A 4 -11.24 4.27 -12.17
C HIS A 4 -10.42 3.67 -11.03
N PRO A 5 -9.42 4.40 -10.48
CA PRO A 5 -8.60 3.90 -9.40
C PRO A 5 -9.39 3.79 -8.10
N ILE A 6 -9.21 2.66 -7.41
CA ILE A 6 -9.75 2.36 -6.08
C ILE A 6 -8.59 1.91 -5.19
N ALA A 7 -8.27 2.69 -4.19
CA ALA A 7 -7.27 2.33 -3.20
C ALA A 7 -7.92 1.50 -2.07
N VAL A 8 -7.48 0.27 -1.88
CA VAL A 8 -7.93 -0.60 -0.78
C VAL A 8 -7.61 0.01 0.58
N ASP A 9 -6.55 0.78 0.68
CA ASP A 9 -6.18 1.53 1.89
C ASP A 9 -7.29 2.47 2.40
N ASN A 10 -8.21 2.90 1.54
CA ASN A 10 -9.36 3.70 1.95
C ASN A 10 -10.41 2.90 2.75
N TYR A 11 -10.33 1.58 2.71
CA TYR A 11 -11.23 0.67 3.42
C TYR A 11 -10.68 0.21 4.77
N PHE A 12 -9.58 0.78 5.26
CA PHE A 12 -9.13 0.53 6.63
C PHE A 12 -10.27 0.77 7.64
N VAL A 13 -10.40 -0.10 8.63
CA VAL A 13 -11.22 0.16 9.80
C VAL A 13 -10.62 1.33 10.60
N ASP A 14 -11.41 2.00 11.42
CA ASP A 14 -10.89 3.05 12.29
C ASP A 14 -9.74 2.49 13.15
N ARG A 15 -8.71 3.31 13.40
CA ARG A 15 -7.45 2.88 14.04
C ARG A 15 -7.68 2.11 15.33
N GLU A 16 -8.67 2.50 16.12
CA GLU A 16 -9.02 1.84 17.39
C GLU A 16 -9.52 0.39 17.22
N HIS A 17 -10.04 0.05 16.03
CA HIS A 17 -10.54 -1.28 15.67
C HIS A 17 -9.52 -2.12 14.89
N THR A 18 -8.33 -1.54 14.59
CA THR A 18 -7.27 -2.28 13.91
C THR A 18 -6.82 -3.48 14.76
N PRO A 19 -6.67 -4.69 14.18
CA PRO A 19 -6.17 -5.85 14.91
C PRO A 19 -4.79 -5.57 15.48
N LYS A 20 -4.44 -6.31 16.55
CA LYS A 20 -3.12 -6.22 17.17
C LYS A 20 -2.30 -7.46 16.88
N ASP A 21 -1.00 -7.26 16.74
CA ASP A 21 -0.02 -8.35 16.63
C ASP A 21 0.21 -9.05 17.99
N ALA A 22 1.08 -10.07 18.01
CA ALA A 22 1.42 -10.82 19.20
C ALA A 22 2.09 -9.97 20.30
N GLU A 23 2.73 -8.88 19.91
CA GLU A 23 3.38 -7.90 20.79
C GLU A 23 2.41 -6.82 21.29
N GLY A 24 1.15 -6.84 20.86
CA GLY A 24 0.12 -5.87 21.25
C GLY A 24 0.11 -4.57 20.45
N ASN A 25 0.92 -4.44 19.39
CA ASN A 25 0.94 -3.31 18.50
C ASN A 25 -0.14 -3.44 17.41
N TYR A 26 -0.61 -2.33 16.87
CA TYR A 26 -1.54 -2.36 15.74
C TYR A 26 -0.91 -3.01 14.50
N ASP A 27 -1.55 -4.07 13.98
CA ASP A 27 -1.16 -4.77 12.75
C ASP A 27 -1.89 -4.18 11.53
N PHE A 28 -1.32 -3.11 10.99
CA PHE A 28 -1.87 -2.45 9.78
C PHE A 28 -1.64 -3.24 8.49
N GLU A 29 -0.77 -4.26 8.53
CA GLU A 29 -0.48 -5.11 7.38
C GLU A 29 -1.43 -6.33 7.32
N SER A 30 -2.28 -6.52 8.33
CA SER A 30 -3.27 -7.58 8.36
C SER A 30 -4.41 -7.32 7.39
N LEU A 31 -4.90 -8.37 6.71
CA LEU A 31 -6.11 -8.28 5.90
C LEU A 31 -7.34 -7.87 6.73
N GLN A 32 -7.38 -8.24 8.01
CA GLN A 32 -8.47 -7.86 8.93
C GLN A 32 -8.47 -6.38 9.33
N ALA A 33 -7.41 -5.64 8.99
CA ALA A 33 -7.42 -4.18 9.11
C ALA A 33 -8.29 -3.52 8.03
N ILE A 34 -8.68 -4.28 7.00
CA ILE A 34 -9.55 -3.83 5.91
C ILE A 34 -10.99 -4.30 6.16
N ASP A 35 -11.94 -3.42 5.94
CA ASP A 35 -13.37 -3.71 5.94
C ASP A 35 -13.75 -4.43 4.63
N ILE A 36 -13.50 -5.75 4.59
CA ILE A 36 -13.67 -6.59 3.41
C ILE A 36 -15.15 -6.63 2.98
N GLU A 37 -16.08 -6.66 3.93
CA GLU A 37 -17.51 -6.70 3.65
C GLU A 37 -17.95 -5.43 2.90
N LYS A 38 -17.55 -4.26 3.42
CA LYS A 38 -17.84 -2.98 2.79
C LYS A 38 -17.17 -2.86 1.43
N PHE A 39 -15.90 -3.31 1.31
CA PHE A 39 -15.18 -3.31 0.06
C PHE A 39 -15.93 -4.12 -1.02
N ASN A 40 -16.30 -5.37 -0.72
CA ASN A 40 -17.01 -6.22 -1.68
C ASN A 40 -18.39 -5.66 -2.03
N ALA A 41 -19.14 -5.15 -1.04
CA ALA A 41 -20.45 -4.54 -1.28
C ALA A 41 -20.35 -3.33 -2.23
N ASP A 42 -19.34 -2.48 -2.06
CA ASP A 42 -19.13 -1.31 -2.92
C ASP A 42 -18.70 -1.71 -4.33
N MET A 43 -17.81 -2.69 -4.47
CA MET A 43 -17.38 -3.18 -5.78
C MET A 43 -18.54 -3.82 -6.53
N ASP A 44 -19.35 -4.64 -5.89
CA ASP A 44 -20.54 -5.24 -6.47
C ASP A 44 -21.55 -4.17 -6.93
N ALA A 45 -21.82 -3.17 -6.10
CA ALA A 45 -22.72 -2.08 -6.46
C ALA A 45 -22.21 -1.28 -7.67
N LEU A 46 -20.91 -0.95 -7.69
CA LEU A 46 -20.30 -0.27 -8.84
C LEU A 46 -20.39 -1.10 -10.12
N LEU A 47 -20.13 -2.40 -10.05
CA LEU A 47 -20.24 -3.30 -11.22
C LEU A 47 -21.67 -3.45 -11.73
N ARG A 48 -22.68 -3.28 -10.87
CA ARG A 48 -24.09 -3.17 -11.27
C ARG A 48 -24.49 -1.81 -11.83
N GLY A 49 -23.55 -0.83 -11.86
CA GLY A 49 -23.82 0.52 -12.32
C GLY A 49 -24.57 1.39 -11.30
N GLU A 50 -24.53 1.03 -10.02
CA GLU A 50 -25.14 1.80 -8.94
C GLU A 50 -24.23 2.97 -8.52
N GLU A 51 -24.79 3.96 -7.86
CA GLU A 51 -24.04 5.07 -7.28
C GLU A 51 -23.53 4.72 -5.89
N VAL A 52 -22.20 4.85 -5.66
CA VAL A 52 -21.55 4.49 -4.40
C VAL A 52 -20.75 5.66 -3.86
N TYR A 53 -20.95 6.01 -2.59
CA TYR A 53 -20.11 6.93 -1.85
C TYR A 53 -18.92 6.18 -1.26
N LEU A 54 -17.76 6.30 -1.95
CA LEU A 54 -16.56 5.57 -1.56
C LEU A 54 -15.95 6.12 -0.27
N PRO A 55 -15.39 5.25 0.57
CA PRO A 55 -14.67 5.68 1.75
C PRO A 55 -13.35 6.38 1.38
N ILE A 56 -12.87 7.22 2.29
CA ILE A 56 -11.58 7.89 2.26
C ILE A 56 -10.98 7.75 3.65
N PHE A 57 -9.80 7.16 3.76
CA PHE A 57 -9.14 7.00 5.04
C PHE A 57 -8.15 8.13 5.30
N ASP A 58 -8.32 8.82 6.41
CA ASP A 58 -7.37 9.84 6.86
C ASP A 58 -6.28 9.20 7.74
N PHE A 59 -5.10 9.01 7.18
CA PHE A 59 -3.95 8.42 7.88
C PHE A 59 -3.44 9.24 9.07
N LYS A 60 -3.71 10.54 9.11
CA LYS A 60 -3.29 11.40 10.23
C LYS A 60 -4.19 11.19 11.43
N THR A 61 -5.49 11.25 11.24
CA THR A 61 -6.48 11.06 12.30
C THR A 61 -6.77 9.59 12.58
N GLY A 62 -6.55 8.71 11.59
CA GLY A 62 -6.85 7.27 11.67
C GLY A 62 -8.34 6.98 11.60
N LYS A 63 -9.10 7.81 10.91
CA LYS A 63 -10.55 7.70 10.76
C LYS A 63 -10.98 7.61 9.31
N ARG A 64 -12.06 6.87 9.07
CA ARG A 64 -12.72 6.77 7.79
C ARG A 64 -13.73 7.92 7.62
N GLN A 65 -13.75 8.48 6.43
CA GLN A 65 -14.74 9.45 5.95
C GLN A 65 -15.33 8.93 4.63
N TYR A 66 -16.32 9.62 4.09
CA TYR A 66 -16.92 9.26 2.81
C TYR A 66 -16.80 10.42 1.82
N SER A 67 -16.65 10.08 0.54
CA SER A 67 -16.60 11.08 -0.52
C SER A 67 -17.91 11.89 -0.56
N SER A 68 -17.81 13.17 -0.88
CA SER A 68 -18.97 14.05 -1.05
C SER A 68 -19.73 13.81 -2.35
N ARG A 69 -19.14 13.07 -3.28
CA ARG A 69 -19.73 12.74 -4.59
C ARG A 69 -19.75 11.25 -4.79
N PRO A 70 -20.88 10.68 -5.25
CA PRO A 70 -20.93 9.26 -5.58
C PRO A 70 -20.07 8.96 -6.80
N LYS A 71 -19.53 7.76 -6.83
CA LYS A 71 -18.94 7.16 -8.02
C LYS A 71 -19.96 6.23 -8.66
N LYS A 72 -20.01 6.25 -9.98
CA LYS A 72 -20.81 5.33 -10.80
C LYS A 72 -19.97 4.90 -11.99
N LEU A 73 -20.11 3.65 -12.40
CA LEU A 73 -19.46 3.14 -13.60
C LEU A 73 -20.41 3.19 -14.80
N GLU A 74 -19.86 3.47 -15.96
CA GLU A 74 -20.51 3.36 -17.25
C GLU A 74 -19.96 2.15 -18.01
N GLU A 75 -20.58 1.79 -19.13
CA GLU A 75 -20.32 0.55 -19.90
C GLU A 75 -18.85 0.31 -20.29
N ASN A 76 -18.07 1.38 -20.49
CA ASN A 76 -16.66 1.28 -20.90
C ASN A 76 -15.68 1.65 -19.78
N ASP A 77 -16.12 1.62 -18.54
CA ASP A 77 -15.28 1.92 -17.38
C ASP A 77 -14.62 0.65 -16.84
N LEU A 78 -13.41 0.82 -16.31
CA LEU A 78 -12.60 -0.22 -15.73
C LEU A 78 -12.22 0.17 -14.29
N LEU A 79 -12.46 -0.71 -13.33
CA LEU A 79 -11.94 -0.55 -11.98
C LEU A 79 -10.46 -0.95 -11.94
N VAL A 80 -9.62 -0.06 -11.42
CA VAL A 80 -8.21 -0.34 -11.14
C VAL A 80 -8.03 -0.37 -9.64
N ILE A 81 -8.08 -1.56 -9.06
CA ILE A 81 -7.99 -1.76 -7.62
C ILE A 81 -6.51 -1.91 -7.24
N GLU A 82 -6.03 -1.11 -6.30
CA GLU A 82 -4.65 -1.17 -5.84
C GLU A 82 -4.57 -1.33 -4.32
N GLY A 83 -3.59 -2.11 -3.86
CA GLY A 83 -3.32 -2.37 -2.46
C GLY A 83 -2.51 -3.65 -2.26
N ILE A 84 -1.93 -3.78 -1.07
CA ILE A 84 -1.06 -4.92 -0.75
C ILE A 84 -1.79 -6.27 -0.71
N HIS A 85 -3.12 -6.24 -0.52
CA HIS A 85 -3.95 -7.45 -0.45
C HIS A 85 -4.67 -7.80 -1.76
N CYS A 86 -4.45 -7.05 -2.86
CA CYS A 86 -5.24 -7.21 -4.09
C CYS A 86 -5.09 -8.59 -4.76
N LEU A 87 -3.98 -9.29 -4.54
CA LEU A 87 -3.78 -10.65 -5.05
C LEU A 87 -4.35 -11.73 -4.12
N ASN A 88 -4.68 -11.38 -2.87
CA ASN A 88 -5.30 -12.33 -1.95
C ASN A 88 -6.76 -12.57 -2.35
N PRO A 89 -7.17 -13.81 -2.68
CA PRO A 89 -8.54 -14.11 -3.11
C PRO A 89 -9.59 -13.76 -2.06
N GLU A 90 -9.24 -13.76 -0.78
CA GLU A 90 -10.16 -13.40 0.31
C GLU A 90 -10.63 -11.93 0.21
N LEU A 91 -9.79 -11.02 -0.28
CA LEU A 91 -10.18 -9.61 -0.44
C LEU A 91 -11.33 -9.46 -1.45
N THR A 92 -11.28 -10.20 -2.56
CA THR A 92 -12.22 -10.08 -3.67
C THR A 92 -13.10 -11.31 -3.83
N ARG A 93 -13.44 -11.96 -2.72
CA ARG A 93 -14.15 -13.26 -2.71
C ARG A 93 -15.52 -13.25 -3.37
N ASN A 94 -16.18 -12.09 -3.40
CA ASN A 94 -17.51 -11.95 -4.02
C ASN A 94 -17.43 -11.57 -5.50
N LEU A 95 -16.26 -11.24 -6.02
CA LEU A 95 -16.07 -10.86 -7.42
C LEU A 95 -15.71 -12.08 -8.25
N CYS A 96 -16.33 -12.22 -9.42
CA CYS A 96 -16.05 -13.32 -10.35
C CYS A 96 -14.61 -13.24 -10.88
N ASP A 97 -13.87 -14.34 -10.86
CA ASP A 97 -12.47 -14.38 -11.31
C ASP A 97 -12.31 -14.10 -12.80
N GLU A 98 -13.32 -14.47 -13.63
CA GLU A 98 -13.32 -14.17 -15.06
C GLU A 98 -13.33 -12.67 -15.39
N ASN A 99 -13.75 -11.84 -14.43
CA ASN A 99 -13.77 -10.39 -14.57
C ASN A 99 -12.55 -9.71 -13.95
N LYS A 100 -11.56 -10.48 -13.51
CA LYS A 100 -10.35 -9.98 -12.88
C LYS A 100 -9.13 -10.18 -13.79
N PHE A 101 -8.27 -9.19 -13.84
CA PHE A 101 -6.92 -9.31 -14.39
C PHE A 101 -5.94 -8.87 -13.31
N LYS A 102 -5.14 -9.80 -12.83
CA LYS A 102 -4.29 -9.64 -11.65
C LYS A 102 -2.86 -9.27 -12.06
N ILE A 103 -2.35 -8.17 -11.56
CA ILE A 103 -1.00 -7.68 -11.86
C ILE A 103 -0.19 -7.60 -10.57
N TYR A 104 0.91 -8.35 -10.51
CA TYR A 104 1.91 -8.15 -9.46
C TYR A 104 2.89 -7.06 -9.88
N ILE A 105 2.95 -5.98 -9.10
CA ILE A 105 3.85 -4.85 -9.35
C ILE A 105 4.94 -4.83 -8.28
N SER A 106 6.19 -4.87 -8.70
CA SER A 106 7.33 -4.74 -7.80
C SER A 106 8.45 -3.93 -8.45
N ALA A 107 9.13 -3.11 -7.65
CA ALA A 107 10.33 -2.42 -8.08
C ALA A 107 11.54 -3.36 -7.91
N LEU A 108 11.76 -4.22 -8.89
CA LEU A 108 12.90 -5.14 -8.92
C LEU A 108 14.12 -4.39 -9.42
N THR A 109 14.83 -3.72 -8.50
CA THR A 109 16.03 -2.94 -8.82
C THR A 109 17.10 -3.86 -9.41
N GLN A 110 17.60 -3.51 -10.59
CA GLN A 110 18.66 -4.26 -11.28
C GLN A 110 20.06 -3.63 -11.11
N LEU A 111 20.13 -2.55 -10.34
CA LEU A 111 21.38 -1.85 -10.07
C LEU A 111 22.18 -2.58 -9.00
N ASN A 112 23.48 -2.62 -9.20
CA ASN A 112 24.44 -3.15 -8.24
C ASN A 112 25.05 -1.99 -7.42
N ILE A 113 25.40 -2.29 -6.17
CA ILE A 113 26.21 -1.40 -5.33
C ILE A 113 27.68 -1.56 -5.72
N ASP A 114 28.08 -2.79 -6.00
CA ASP A 114 29.42 -3.18 -6.44
C ASP A 114 29.32 -4.41 -7.38
N GLU A 115 30.47 -5.01 -7.73
CA GLU A 115 30.55 -6.13 -8.67
C GLU A 115 29.75 -7.39 -8.24
N HIS A 116 29.48 -7.53 -6.93
CA HIS A 116 28.89 -8.74 -6.35
C HIS A 116 27.56 -8.49 -5.65
N ASN A 117 27.26 -7.23 -5.27
CA ASN A 117 26.10 -6.89 -4.45
C ASN A 117 25.08 -6.08 -5.22
N ARG A 118 23.92 -6.68 -5.46
CA ARG A 118 22.75 -5.96 -5.98
C ARG A 118 22.04 -5.22 -4.86
N ILE A 119 21.48 -4.05 -5.17
CA ILE A 119 20.60 -3.33 -4.24
C ILE A 119 19.36 -4.18 -3.99
N PRO A 120 19.09 -4.60 -2.74
CA PRO A 120 17.88 -5.35 -2.43
C PRO A 120 16.62 -4.54 -2.76
N SER A 121 15.61 -5.18 -3.32
CA SER A 121 14.31 -4.53 -3.59
C SER A 121 13.67 -3.98 -2.31
N THR A 122 13.94 -4.62 -1.18
CA THR A 122 13.50 -4.19 0.15
C THR A 122 14.03 -2.83 0.54
N ASP A 123 15.29 -2.53 0.22
CA ASP A 123 15.92 -1.25 0.54
C ASP A 123 15.33 -0.12 -0.30
N GLY A 124 15.10 -0.37 -1.59
CA GLY A 124 14.38 0.55 -2.45
C GLY A 124 12.96 0.86 -1.94
N ARG A 125 12.25 -0.16 -1.44
CA ARG A 125 10.91 0.00 -0.84
C ARG A 125 10.97 0.81 0.46
N LEU A 126 11.97 0.57 1.32
CA LEU A 126 12.17 1.36 2.53
C LEU A 126 12.41 2.83 2.20
N ILE A 127 13.29 3.12 1.25
CA ILE A 127 13.59 4.48 0.81
C ILE A 127 12.33 5.18 0.28
N ARG A 128 11.57 4.52 -0.60
CA ARG A 128 10.28 5.04 -1.10
C ARG A 128 9.32 5.32 0.05
N ARG A 129 9.23 4.41 1.04
CA ARG A 129 8.35 4.57 2.20
C ARG A 129 8.78 5.76 3.06
N LEU A 130 10.06 5.95 3.34
CA LEU A 130 10.58 7.09 4.09
C LEU A 130 10.15 8.41 3.46
N VAL A 131 10.35 8.56 2.14
CA VAL A 131 9.96 9.76 1.41
C VAL A 131 8.44 9.98 1.44
N ARG A 132 7.66 8.94 1.17
CA ARG A 132 6.19 9.02 1.17
C ARG A 132 5.66 9.38 2.56
N ASP A 133 6.08 8.66 3.59
CA ASP A 133 5.55 8.80 4.95
C ASP A 133 5.88 10.18 5.52
N ALA A 134 7.07 10.73 5.23
CA ALA A 134 7.43 12.10 5.60
C ALA A 134 6.53 13.14 4.89
N ARG A 135 6.26 12.96 3.59
CA ARG A 135 5.51 13.94 2.79
C ARG A 135 4.00 13.90 3.00
N THR A 136 3.43 12.72 3.16
CA THR A 136 1.98 12.52 3.08
C THR A 136 1.36 12.02 4.38
N ARG A 137 2.09 11.29 5.21
CA ARG A 137 1.58 10.66 6.43
C ARG A 137 2.06 11.34 7.71
N GLY A 138 2.95 12.32 7.61
CA GLY A 138 3.49 13.06 8.76
C GLY A 138 4.30 12.18 9.72
N ALA A 139 4.88 11.08 9.24
CA ALA A 139 5.72 10.19 10.04
C ALA A 139 7.19 10.57 9.92
N SER A 140 7.93 10.52 11.05
CA SER A 140 9.37 10.71 11.05
C SER A 140 10.11 9.51 10.45
N ALA A 141 11.37 9.73 10.02
CA ALA A 141 12.23 8.65 9.54
C ALA A 141 12.39 7.55 10.60
N THR A 142 12.65 7.94 11.85
CA THR A 142 12.81 7.01 12.98
C THR A 142 11.57 6.13 13.15
N ARG A 143 10.37 6.72 13.09
CA ARG A 143 9.12 5.97 13.18
C ARG A 143 8.96 5.00 12.01
N THR A 144 9.23 5.44 10.79
CA THR A 144 9.14 4.57 9.60
C THR A 144 10.10 3.40 9.69
N ILE A 145 11.35 3.63 10.14
CA ILE A 145 12.36 2.58 10.32
C ILE A 145 11.95 1.61 11.43
N SER A 146 11.46 2.11 12.57
CA SER A 146 11.00 1.24 13.68
C SER A 146 9.82 0.34 13.29
N MET A 147 8.97 0.77 12.38
CA MET A 147 7.86 -0.03 11.86
C MET A 147 8.29 -1.02 10.75
N TRP A 148 9.49 -0.87 10.19
CA TRP A 148 9.92 -1.65 9.03
C TRP A 148 9.91 -3.17 9.26
N PRO A 149 10.35 -3.71 10.41
CA PRO A 149 10.25 -5.15 10.69
C PRO A 149 8.80 -5.68 10.61
N SER A 150 7.82 -4.93 11.09
CA SER A 150 6.40 -5.31 10.99
C SER A 150 5.93 -5.33 9.54
N VAL A 151 6.33 -4.34 8.75
CA VAL A 151 6.02 -4.30 7.30
C VAL A 151 6.61 -5.50 6.59
N ARG A 152 7.84 -5.88 6.89
CA ARG A 152 8.49 -7.07 6.32
C ARG A 152 7.74 -8.36 6.65
N ARG A 153 7.34 -8.53 7.91
CA ARG A 153 6.49 -9.68 8.29
C ARG A 153 5.17 -9.67 7.52
N GLY A 154 4.58 -8.48 7.32
CA GLY A 154 3.36 -8.31 6.52
C GLY A 154 3.54 -8.73 5.07
N GLU A 155 4.65 -8.35 4.44
CA GLU A 155 4.99 -8.78 3.07
C GLU A 155 5.10 -10.29 2.95
N GLU A 156 5.82 -10.92 3.87
CA GLU A 156 6.02 -12.38 3.90
C GLU A 156 4.71 -13.15 4.13
N LYS A 157 3.81 -12.61 4.93
CA LYS A 157 2.53 -13.23 5.25
C LYS A 157 1.44 -12.95 4.21
N ASN A 158 1.36 -11.73 3.71
CA ASN A 158 0.18 -11.23 3.00
C ASN A 158 0.43 -10.90 1.51
N ILE A 159 1.69 -10.87 1.05
CA ILE A 159 2.00 -10.52 -0.34
C ILE A 159 2.66 -11.70 -1.05
N PHE A 160 3.79 -12.18 -0.54
CA PHE A 160 4.60 -13.18 -1.24
C PHE A 160 3.88 -14.51 -1.49
N PRO A 161 3.03 -15.04 -0.60
CA PRO A 161 2.29 -16.26 -0.87
C PRO A 161 1.32 -16.17 -2.05
N TYR A 162 0.91 -14.95 -2.42
CA TYR A 162 -0.08 -14.71 -3.49
C TYR A 162 0.55 -14.22 -4.81
N GLN A 163 1.86 -14.18 -4.93
CA GLN A 163 2.53 -13.71 -6.16
C GLN A 163 2.18 -14.54 -7.39
N GLU A 164 2.05 -15.86 -7.19
CA GLU A 164 1.69 -16.80 -8.25
C GLU A 164 0.23 -16.71 -8.70
N GLU A 165 -0.60 -15.97 -7.96
CA GLU A 165 -1.99 -15.67 -8.34
C GLU A 165 -2.09 -14.59 -9.43
N ALA A 166 -0.98 -13.95 -9.77
CA ALA A 166 -0.96 -12.88 -10.75
C ALA A 166 -0.91 -13.42 -12.18
N ASP A 167 -1.73 -12.83 -13.07
CA ASP A 167 -1.69 -13.12 -14.51
C ASP A 167 -0.40 -12.60 -15.14
N VAL A 168 0.13 -11.48 -14.65
CA VAL A 168 1.37 -10.88 -15.13
C VAL A 168 2.16 -10.23 -13.99
N MET A 169 3.48 -10.20 -14.15
CA MET A 169 4.39 -9.45 -13.28
C MET A 169 4.91 -8.21 -14.02
N PHE A 170 4.81 -7.06 -13.36
CA PHE A 170 5.34 -5.80 -13.88
C PHE A 170 6.47 -5.26 -13.00
N ASN A 171 7.66 -5.11 -13.59
CA ASN A 171 8.79 -4.47 -12.92
C ASN A 171 8.67 -2.94 -13.03
N SER A 172 8.38 -2.28 -11.94
CA SER A 172 8.20 -0.81 -11.85
C SER A 172 9.49 -0.05 -11.49
N SER A 173 10.67 -0.70 -11.46
CA SER A 173 11.92 -0.03 -11.16
C SER A 173 12.36 0.88 -12.32
N LEU A 174 12.87 2.05 -11.98
CA LEU A 174 13.49 2.99 -12.91
C LEU A 174 14.97 3.10 -12.58
N SER A 175 15.84 3.06 -13.59
CA SER A 175 17.29 3.07 -13.39
C SER A 175 17.81 4.35 -12.68
N TYR A 176 17.11 5.46 -12.83
CA TYR A 176 17.46 6.75 -12.20
C TYR A 176 16.75 7.00 -10.87
N GLU A 177 15.89 6.11 -10.43
CA GLU A 177 15.00 6.34 -9.29
C GLU A 177 15.77 6.65 -7.99
N LEU A 178 16.81 5.88 -7.71
CA LEU A 178 17.60 6.07 -6.49
C LEU A 178 18.30 7.43 -6.46
N ALA A 179 18.76 7.93 -7.61
CA ALA A 179 19.36 9.26 -7.72
C ALA A 179 18.34 10.37 -7.41
N VAL A 180 17.09 10.19 -7.86
CA VAL A 180 15.99 11.12 -7.54
C VAL A 180 15.60 11.01 -6.07
N LEU A 181 15.38 9.80 -5.55
CA LEU A 181 14.96 9.57 -4.16
C LEU A 181 16.00 10.08 -3.15
N LYS A 182 17.30 10.04 -3.49
CA LYS A 182 18.36 10.57 -2.65
C LYS A 182 18.09 12.00 -2.22
N GLN A 183 17.69 12.87 -3.13
CA GLN A 183 17.41 14.29 -2.86
C GLN A 183 16.30 14.51 -1.82
N TYR A 184 15.38 13.56 -1.71
CA TYR A 184 14.26 13.64 -0.76
C TYR A 184 14.53 12.89 0.54
N VAL A 185 15.27 11.78 0.51
CA VAL A 185 15.51 10.98 1.70
C VAL A 185 16.62 11.56 2.58
N GLU A 186 17.64 12.19 1.99
CA GLU A 186 18.74 12.82 2.76
C GLU A 186 18.22 13.87 3.76
N PRO A 187 17.42 14.89 3.37
CA PRO A 187 16.88 15.86 4.32
C PRO A 187 16.05 15.21 5.43
N VAL A 188 15.22 14.22 5.09
CA VAL A 188 14.37 13.50 6.06
C VAL A 188 15.24 12.74 7.06
N SER A 189 16.32 12.09 6.60
CA SER A 189 17.25 11.36 7.46
C SER A 189 18.04 12.29 8.37
N TYR A 190 18.56 13.39 7.83
CA TYR A 190 19.37 14.35 8.63
C TYR A 190 18.53 15.05 9.71
N THR A 191 17.31 15.46 9.40
CA THR A 191 16.48 16.18 10.38
C THR A 191 15.96 15.29 11.51
N HIS A 192 15.75 14.00 11.25
CA HIS A 192 15.11 13.10 12.21
C HIS A 192 16.09 12.14 12.93
N LEU A 193 17.24 11.83 12.34
CA LEU A 193 18.23 10.95 12.97
C LEU A 193 19.25 11.73 13.80
N ARG A 194 19.68 12.91 13.36
CA ARG A 194 20.60 13.78 14.12
C ARG A 194 20.00 14.38 15.39
N ALA A 195 18.69 14.60 15.44
CA ALA A 195 18.03 15.11 16.64
C ALA A 195 18.21 14.19 17.87
N HIS A 196 18.49 12.90 17.66
CA HIS A 196 18.77 11.94 18.73
C HIS A 196 20.23 11.93 19.22
N GLU A 197 21.17 12.48 18.45
CA GLU A 197 22.58 12.56 18.88
C GLU A 197 22.86 13.76 19.79
N THR A 198 22.01 14.77 19.79
CA THR A 198 22.15 15.98 20.62
C THR A 198 21.47 15.90 21.98
N ASP A 199 20.67 14.86 22.24
CA ASP A 199 19.98 14.64 23.53
C ASP A 199 20.68 13.58 24.41
N GLN A 200 21.92 13.20 24.12
CA GLN A 200 22.81 12.40 24.97
C GLN A 200 24.01 13.25 25.44
#